data_5bb486737dcbfd8b455c2d067f13ec50
#
_entry.id   5bb486737dcbfd8b455c2d067f13ec50
#
_cell.length_a   1.000
_cell.length_b   1.000
_cell.length_c   1.000
_cell.angle_alpha   90.00
_cell.angle_beta   90.00
_cell.angle_gamma   90.00
#
_symmetry.space_group_name_H-M   'P 1'
#
loop_
_entity.id
_entity.type
_entity.pdbx_description
1 polymer ?
#
loop_
_entity_poly.entity_id
_entity_poly.type
_entity_poly.pdbx_seq_one_letter_code
_entity_poly.pdbx_strand_id
1 'polypeptide(L)'
;MKAAQITSFGTPDVLHINDIERPAPGPGEVLVSVEASSVNGHDVMVRAGGLRMVSGRRFPIGVGLDFAGVVVETGAGVPDYRAGDHVWGMVHPREKHATAGAAEYVVVPADRVSPAPEGISSVDAASLVVGGATALIALRDSVRLEKGERVLVRGAAGGVGTAAVQLACAMGGHVTALARHRHAKALQELGADKVIDYVDTTPEETGSYDVVIDTVGSELNCFRSRLTKGGRMVTVALSGGAIAAIAASSVHGARRIRTFSANPEADVLRALADHVSSGALRPVVEGVYPLADVASAHRAFERGGVMGKHVVAVSG
;
A
#
# COMPACT_ATOMS: atom_id res chain seq x y z
N MET A 1 -19.79 18.09 -1.63
CA MET A 1 -19.14 17.02 -0.85
C MET A 1 -17.79 17.48 -0.35
N LYS A 2 -17.33 16.94 0.78
CA LYS A 2 -16.00 17.25 1.32
C LYS A 2 -14.93 16.36 0.70
N ALA A 3 -13.77 16.96 0.39
CA ALA A 3 -12.61 16.25 -0.15
C ALA A 3 -11.31 16.86 0.39
N ALA A 4 -10.35 15.99 0.73
CA ALA A 4 -9.01 16.40 1.09
C ALA A 4 -8.20 16.69 -0.18
N GLN A 5 -7.68 17.90 -0.29
CA GLN A 5 -6.96 18.38 -1.47
C GLN A 5 -5.74 19.21 -1.07
N ILE A 6 -4.75 19.27 -1.95
CA ILE A 6 -3.65 20.22 -1.87
C ILE A 6 -3.79 21.29 -2.95
N THR A 7 -3.45 22.52 -2.60
CA THR A 7 -3.41 23.68 -3.52
C THR A 7 -1.99 24.11 -3.90
N SER A 8 -0.99 23.51 -3.27
CA SER A 8 0.43 23.63 -3.57
C SER A 8 1.17 22.40 -3.07
N PHE A 9 2.39 22.17 -3.54
CA PHE A 9 3.27 21.16 -2.93
C PHE A 9 3.87 21.68 -1.62
N GLY A 10 4.05 20.78 -0.63
CA GLY A 10 4.66 21.18 0.64
C GLY A 10 4.51 20.15 1.77
N THR A 11 4.61 20.68 3.00
CA THR A 11 4.41 19.95 4.25
C THR A 11 2.93 19.56 4.41
N PRO A 12 2.54 18.76 5.41
CA PRO A 12 1.12 18.42 5.65
C PRO A 12 0.17 19.62 5.78
N ASP A 13 0.68 20.81 6.04
CA ASP A 13 -0.12 22.05 6.20
C ASP A 13 -0.76 22.54 4.89
N VAL A 14 -0.33 22.01 3.73
CA VAL A 14 -0.97 22.31 2.44
C VAL A 14 -2.23 21.48 2.17
N LEU A 15 -2.58 20.55 3.07
CA LEU A 15 -3.79 19.77 3.00
C LEU A 15 -4.98 20.56 3.54
N HIS A 16 -6.00 20.72 2.71
CA HIS A 16 -7.23 21.41 3.06
C HIS A 16 -8.44 20.54 2.74
N ILE A 17 -9.50 20.69 3.52
CA ILE A 17 -10.80 20.12 3.22
C ILE A 17 -11.59 21.15 2.45
N ASN A 18 -11.92 20.83 1.21
CA ASN A 18 -12.69 21.69 0.32
C ASN A 18 -14.08 21.11 0.08
N ASP A 19 -15.05 22.00 -0.07
CA ASP A 19 -16.38 21.64 -0.58
C ASP A 19 -16.34 21.69 -2.11
N ILE A 20 -16.57 20.54 -2.73
CA ILE A 20 -16.54 20.36 -4.18
C ILE A 20 -17.83 19.71 -4.67
N GLU A 21 -18.09 19.79 -5.98
CA GLU A 21 -19.24 19.10 -6.58
C GLU A 21 -19.09 17.58 -6.45
N ARG A 22 -20.22 16.90 -6.14
CA ARG A 22 -20.26 15.43 -6.14
C ARG A 22 -20.14 14.93 -7.58
N PRO A 23 -19.18 14.06 -7.90
CA PRO A 23 -19.06 13.52 -9.24
C PRO A 23 -20.18 12.53 -9.56
N ALA A 24 -20.48 12.35 -10.85
CA ALA A 24 -21.36 11.31 -11.34
C ALA A 24 -20.55 10.27 -12.13
N PRO A 25 -20.90 8.97 -12.05
CA PRO A 25 -20.19 7.92 -12.76
C PRO A 25 -20.52 7.96 -14.26
N GLY A 26 -19.49 7.87 -15.09
CA GLY A 26 -19.62 7.64 -16.52
C GLY A 26 -19.82 6.15 -16.86
N PRO A 27 -19.95 5.81 -18.17
CA PRO A 27 -20.05 4.41 -18.58
C PRO A 27 -18.84 3.59 -18.11
N GLY A 28 -19.09 2.42 -17.52
CA GLY A 28 -18.06 1.53 -16.97
C GLY A 28 -17.50 1.94 -15.60
N GLU A 29 -18.05 2.98 -14.97
CA GLU A 29 -17.60 3.50 -13.68
C GLU A 29 -18.62 3.25 -12.57
N VAL A 30 -18.15 3.26 -11.33
CA VAL A 30 -18.97 3.24 -10.12
C VAL A 30 -18.70 4.48 -9.28
N LEU A 31 -19.73 5.00 -8.64
CA LEU A 31 -19.63 6.03 -7.60
C LEU A 31 -19.72 5.35 -6.24
N VAL A 32 -18.70 5.53 -5.43
CA VAL A 32 -18.61 4.97 -4.09
C VAL A 32 -18.72 6.08 -3.05
N SER A 33 -19.60 5.91 -2.06
CA SER A 33 -19.57 6.67 -0.81
C SER A 33 -18.44 6.10 0.03
N VAL A 34 -17.39 6.88 0.21
CA VAL A 34 -16.18 6.44 0.92
C VAL A 34 -16.41 6.51 2.42
N GLU A 35 -16.08 5.43 3.11
CA GLU A 35 -16.12 5.36 4.57
C GLU A 35 -14.73 5.49 5.18
N ALA A 36 -13.69 4.97 4.50
CA ALA A 36 -12.32 5.08 4.94
C ALA A 36 -11.33 5.10 3.77
N SER A 37 -10.18 5.76 3.98
CA SER A 37 -9.01 5.79 3.10
C SER A 37 -7.74 5.71 3.96
N SER A 38 -6.64 5.19 3.43
CA SER A 38 -5.41 5.10 4.21
C SER A 38 -4.29 6.01 3.70
N VAL A 39 -3.39 6.44 4.58
CA VAL A 39 -2.21 7.22 4.17
C VAL A 39 -1.13 6.30 3.64
N ASN A 40 -0.64 6.60 2.45
CA ASN A 40 0.40 5.86 1.75
C ASN A 40 1.63 6.73 1.47
N GLY A 41 2.79 6.10 1.30
CA GLY A 41 3.99 6.80 0.87
C GLY A 41 3.80 7.56 -0.46
N HIS A 42 2.96 7.02 -1.36
CA HIS A 42 2.56 7.69 -2.60
C HIS A 42 1.86 9.04 -2.33
N ASP A 43 0.90 9.08 -1.40
CA ASP A 43 0.17 10.30 -1.06
C ASP A 43 1.11 11.39 -0.52
N VAL A 44 2.05 10.98 0.32
CA VAL A 44 3.09 11.86 0.85
C VAL A 44 4.01 12.39 -0.27
N MET A 45 4.43 11.52 -1.20
CA MET A 45 5.26 11.92 -2.34
C MET A 45 4.52 12.84 -3.31
N VAL A 46 3.23 12.62 -3.57
CA VAL A 46 2.39 13.52 -4.38
C VAL A 46 2.29 14.88 -3.69
N ARG A 47 1.91 14.91 -2.43
CA ARG A 47 1.78 16.13 -1.64
C ARG A 47 3.09 16.93 -1.55
N ALA A 48 4.21 16.25 -1.33
CA ALA A 48 5.54 16.89 -1.25
C ALA A 48 6.11 17.31 -2.62
N GLY A 49 5.44 16.95 -3.74
CA GLY A 49 5.90 17.28 -5.10
C GLY A 49 6.98 16.33 -5.65
N GLY A 50 7.28 15.23 -4.96
CA GLY A 50 8.24 14.23 -5.44
C GLY A 50 7.78 13.51 -6.71
N LEU A 51 6.47 13.43 -6.93
CA LEU A 51 5.86 12.83 -8.12
C LEU A 51 5.27 13.84 -9.11
N ARG A 52 5.65 15.13 -9.04
CA ARG A 52 5.12 16.22 -9.87
C ARG A 52 5.21 15.99 -11.39
N MET A 53 6.11 15.12 -11.82
CA MET A 53 6.24 14.71 -13.24
C MET A 53 5.12 13.75 -13.66
N VAL A 54 4.53 13.01 -12.72
CA VAL A 54 3.48 12.01 -12.93
C VAL A 54 2.11 12.55 -12.53
N SER A 55 2.00 13.15 -11.34
CA SER A 55 0.75 13.70 -10.80
C SER A 55 0.33 15.02 -11.46
N GLY A 56 1.24 15.63 -12.24
CA GLY A 56 1.00 16.93 -12.84
C GLY A 56 1.20 18.09 -11.87
N ARG A 57 0.83 19.31 -12.33
CA ARG A 57 0.96 20.56 -11.59
C ARG A 57 -0.34 21.39 -11.58
N ARG A 58 -1.45 20.78 -11.99
CA ARG A 58 -2.74 21.47 -11.99
C ARG A 58 -3.40 21.23 -10.64
N PHE A 59 -3.48 22.27 -9.84
CA PHE A 59 -4.17 22.25 -8.56
C PHE A 59 -5.66 22.64 -8.72
N PRO A 60 -6.54 22.21 -7.80
CA PRO A 60 -6.26 21.36 -6.64
C PRO A 60 -6.01 19.89 -7.02
N ILE A 61 -5.23 19.16 -6.22
CA ILE A 61 -4.99 17.73 -6.36
C ILE A 61 -5.59 17.01 -5.14
N GLY A 62 -6.44 16.02 -5.36
CA GLY A 62 -6.97 15.14 -4.33
C GLY A 62 -5.89 14.21 -3.76
N VAL A 63 -6.08 13.77 -2.51
CA VAL A 63 -5.20 12.81 -1.83
C VAL A 63 -5.97 11.56 -1.40
N GLY A 64 -5.24 10.49 -1.12
CA GLY A 64 -5.80 9.18 -0.80
C GLY A 64 -5.80 8.26 -2.02
N LEU A 65 -4.91 7.25 -1.97
CA LEU A 65 -4.74 6.31 -3.09
C LEU A 65 -5.74 5.16 -3.02
N ASP A 66 -6.19 4.80 -1.84
CA ASP A 66 -7.10 3.70 -1.58
C ASP A 66 -8.40 4.17 -0.92
N PHE A 67 -9.39 3.29 -0.93
CA PHE A 67 -10.65 3.51 -0.23
C PHE A 67 -11.35 2.19 0.09
N ALA A 68 -12.25 2.25 1.06
CA ALA A 68 -13.31 1.28 1.30
C ALA A 68 -14.62 2.04 1.56
N GLY A 69 -15.74 1.50 1.09
CA GLY A 69 -17.03 2.16 1.23
C GLY A 69 -18.15 1.41 0.50
N VAL A 70 -19.21 2.12 0.16
CA VAL A 70 -20.44 1.55 -0.40
C VAL A 70 -20.72 2.15 -1.78
N VAL A 71 -21.01 1.31 -2.76
CA VAL A 71 -21.49 1.75 -4.08
C VAL A 71 -22.82 2.47 -3.91
N VAL A 72 -22.95 3.66 -4.45
CA VAL A 72 -24.18 4.45 -4.40
C VAL A 72 -24.83 4.64 -5.77
N GLU A 73 -24.02 4.54 -6.84
CA GLU A 73 -24.49 4.68 -8.21
C GLU A 73 -23.54 3.94 -9.17
N THR A 74 -24.08 3.38 -10.25
CA THR A 74 -23.31 2.72 -11.30
C THR A 74 -23.59 3.37 -12.64
N GLY A 75 -22.55 3.56 -13.44
CA GLY A 75 -22.67 4.00 -14.82
C GLY A 75 -23.19 2.90 -15.74
N ALA A 76 -23.50 3.26 -16.97
CA ALA A 76 -23.94 2.29 -17.97
C ALA A 76 -22.85 1.22 -18.22
N GLY A 77 -23.27 -0.05 -18.39
CA GLY A 77 -22.36 -1.15 -18.67
C GLY A 77 -21.63 -1.74 -17.45
N VAL A 78 -22.13 -1.52 -16.24
CA VAL A 78 -21.61 -2.09 -14.99
C VAL A 78 -22.64 -3.07 -14.40
N PRO A 79 -22.69 -4.34 -14.84
CA PRO A 79 -23.68 -5.30 -14.35
C PRO A 79 -23.30 -5.94 -12.99
N ASP A 80 -22.01 -5.91 -12.62
CA ASP A 80 -21.49 -6.67 -11.48
C ASP A 80 -21.64 -5.94 -10.14
N TYR A 81 -22.03 -4.67 -10.16
CA TYR A 81 -22.19 -3.85 -8.95
C TYR A 81 -23.54 -3.14 -8.94
N ARG A 82 -24.07 -2.93 -7.73
CA ARG A 82 -25.31 -2.19 -7.45
C ARG A 82 -25.17 -1.32 -6.21
N ALA A 83 -26.05 -0.35 -6.07
CA ALA A 83 -26.14 0.46 -4.86
C ALA A 83 -26.35 -0.43 -3.62
N GLY A 84 -25.56 -0.16 -2.58
CA GLY A 84 -25.51 -0.94 -1.34
C GLY A 84 -24.40 -1.97 -1.26
N ASP A 85 -23.69 -2.26 -2.36
CA ASP A 85 -22.56 -3.19 -2.32
C ASP A 85 -21.36 -2.57 -1.60
N HIS A 86 -20.82 -3.28 -0.61
CA HIS A 86 -19.58 -2.90 0.07
C HIS A 86 -18.38 -3.25 -0.81
N VAL A 87 -17.57 -2.27 -1.09
CA VAL A 87 -16.39 -2.40 -1.97
C VAL A 87 -15.15 -1.76 -1.37
N TRP A 88 -14.02 -2.23 -1.83
CA TRP A 88 -12.73 -1.60 -1.63
C TRP A 88 -12.00 -1.45 -2.96
N GLY A 89 -11.08 -0.51 -3.05
CA GLY A 89 -10.40 -0.26 -4.30
C GLY A 89 -9.28 0.76 -4.21
N MET A 90 -8.69 1.02 -5.36
CA MET A 90 -7.61 1.97 -5.49
C MET A 90 -7.89 2.98 -6.61
N VAL A 91 -7.71 4.26 -6.31
CA VAL A 91 -7.77 5.35 -7.29
C VAL A 91 -6.48 5.36 -8.10
N HIS A 92 -6.57 5.37 -9.41
CA HIS A 92 -5.38 5.48 -10.24
C HIS A 92 -4.94 6.95 -10.37
N PRO A 93 -3.65 7.28 -10.18
CA PRO A 93 -3.16 8.67 -10.18
C PRO A 93 -3.37 9.44 -11.50
N ARG A 94 -3.72 8.75 -12.57
CA ARG A 94 -3.97 9.35 -13.90
C ARG A 94 -5.45 9.46 -14.26
N GLU A 95 -6.34 9.08 -13.36
CA GLU A 95 -7.77 9.23 -13.59
C GLU A 95 -8.16 10.70 -13.58
N LYS A 96 -9.09 11.05 -14.47
CA LYS A 96 -9.43 12.46 -14.77
C LYS A 96 -10.24 13.15 -13.68
N HIS A 97 -10.70 12.41 -12.68
CA HIS A 97 -11.53 12.96 -11.61
C HIS A 97 -10.65 13.61 -10.55
N ALA A 98 -11.03 14.84 -10.17
CA ALA A 98 -10.32 15.63 -9.15
C ALA A 98 -10.44 15.07 -7.72
N THR A 99 -11.17 13.95 -7.57
CA THR A 99 -11.39 13.27 -6.30
C THR A 99 -10.46 12.08 -6.15
N ALA A 100 -9.94 11.91 -4.96
CA ALA A 100 -9.15 10.75 -4.55
C ALA A 100 -9.83 10.08 -3.35
N GLY A 101 -9.24 9.04 -2.79
CA GLY A 101 -9.86 8.22 -1.74
C GLY A 101 -10.20 8.97 -0.45
N ALA A 102 -9.47 10.04 -0.11
CA ALA A 102 -9.79 10.86 1.07
C ALA A 102 -10.85 11.93 0.74
N ALA A 103 -12.03 11.51 0.30
CA ALA A 103 -13.18 12.34 -0.04
C ALA A 103 -14.47 11.56 0.25
N GLU A 104 -15.60 12.26 0.48
CA GLU A 104 -16.91 11.62 0.76
C GLU A 104 -17.37 10.71 -0.38
N TYR A 105 -17.02 11.03 -1.63
CA TYR A 105 -17.35 10.21 -2.78
C TYR A 105 -16.16 10.13 -3.75
N VAL A 106 -16.02 8.96 -4.37
CA VAL A 106 -15.03 8.73 -5.43
C VAL A 106 -15.70 8.03 -6.62
N VAL A 107 -15.33 8.43 -7.83
CA VAL A 107 -15.69 7.71 -9.06
C VAL A 107 -14.47 6.95 -9.53
N VAL A 108 -14.64 5.66 -9.81
CA VAL A 108 -13.58 4.80 -10.31
C VAL A 108 -14.14 3.82 -11.35
N PRO A 109 -13.30 3.35 -12.30
CA PRO A 109 -13.66 2.25 -13.18
C PRO A 109 -14.05 1.00 -12.38
N ALA A 110 -15.05 0.25 -12.85
CA ALA A 110 -15.56 -0.94 -12.16
C ALA A 110 -14.49 -2.06 -12.03
N ASP A 111 -13.48 -2.09 -12.88
CA ASP A 111 -12.34 -3.02 -12.80
C ASP A 111 -11.30 -2.63 -11.73
N ARG A 112 -11.47 -1.49 -11.06
CA ARG A 112 -10.62 -0.99 -9.97
C ARG A 112 -11.18 -1.23 -8.59
N VAL A 113 -12.34 -1.84 -8.50
CA VAL A 113 -12.98 -2.22 -7.25
C VAL A 113 -13.20 -3.73 -7.18
N SER A 114 -13.34 -4.21 -5.97
CA SER A 114 -13.75 -5.58 -5.65
C SER A 114 -14.69 -5.52 -4.45
N PRO A 115 -15.58 -6.50 -4.26
CA PRO A 115 -16.27 -6.66 -3.00
C PRO A 115 -15.27 -6.63 -1.85
N ALA A 116 -15.57 -5.85 -0.81
CA ALA A 116 -14.76 -5.81 0.40
C ALA A 116 -14.88 -7.16 1.14
N PRO A 117 -13.83 -7.61 1.86
CA PRO A 117 -13.94 -8.82 2.67
C PRO A 117 -15.06 -8.71 3.69
N GLU A 118 -15.86 -9.77 3.86
CA GLU A 118 -16.91 -9.80 4.85
C GLU A 118 -16.35 -9.79 6.29
N GLY A 119 -17.07 -9.18 7.21
CA GLY A 119 -16.76 -9.22 8.64
C GLY A 119 -15.66 -8.29 9.12
N ILE A 120 -15.10 -7.44 8.24
CA ILE A 120 -14.14 -6.39 8.64
C ILE A 120 -14.74 -4.99 8.45
N SER A 121 -14.26 -4.03 9.25
CA SER A 121 -14.67 -2.63 9.11
C SER A 121 -14.07 -2.00 7.84
N SER A 122 -14.68 -0.91 7.35
CA SER A 122 -14.11 -0.14 6.22
C SER A 122 -12.75 0.46 6.56
N VAL A 123 -12.49 0.79 7.84
CA VAL A 123 -11.18 1.22 8.33
C VAL A 123 -10.15 0.11 8.15
N ASP A 124 -10.49 -1.11 8.54
CA ASP A 124 -9.62 -2.28 8.38
C ASP A 124 -9.41 -2.61 6.90
N ALA A 125 -10.49 -2.60 6.11
CA ALA A 125 -10.43 -2.86 4.67
C ALA A 125 -9.50 -1.85 3.96
N ALA A 126 -9.69 -0.54 4.16
CA ALA A 126 -8.85 0.50 3.55
C ALA A 126 -7.37 0.35 3.95
N SER A 127 -7.09 -0.10 5.20
CA SER A 127 -5.71 -0.31 5.66
C SER A 127 -4.96 -1.38 4.86
N LEU A 128 -5.67 -2.30 4.23
CA LEU A 128 -5.10 -3.44 3.52
C LEU A 128 -4.93 -3.21 2.00
N VAL A 129 -5.70 -2.32 1.38
CA VAL A 129 -5.77 -2.19 -0.09
C VAL A 129 -4.38 -2.02 -0.70
N VAL A 130 -3.71 -0.89 -0.46
CA VAL A 130 -2.41 -0.62 -1.09
C VAL A 130 -1.32 -1.52 -0.51
N GLY A 131 -1.26 -1.65 0.81
CA GLY A 131 -0.23 -2.45 1.48
C GLY A 131 -0.31 -3.93 1.12
N GLY A 132 -1.49 -4.51 1.20
CA GLY A 132 -1.76 -5.90 0.89
C GLY A 132 -1.58 -6.23 -0.59
N ALA A 133 -2.17 -5.42 -1.49
CA ALA A 133 -2.02 -5.63 -2.93
C ALA A 133 -0.55 -5.53 -3.38
N THR A 134 0.19 -4.54 -2.84
CA THR A 134 1.62 -4.41 -3.12
C THR A 134 2.40 -5.64 -2.65
N ALA A 135 2.14 -6.13 -1.44
CA ALA A 135 2.79 -7.30 -0.90
C ALA A 135 2.43 -8.57 -1.70
N LEU A 136 1.16 -8.74 -2.07
CA LEU A 136 0.70 -9.90 -2.86
C LEU A 136 1.36 -9.92 -4.25
N ILE A 137 1.36 -8.81 -4.98
CA ILE A 137 2.03 -8.69 -6.28
C ILE A 137 3.55 -8.93 -6.15
N ALA A 138 4.18 -8.39 -5.08
CA ALA A 138 5.59 -8.61 -4.83
C ALA A 138 5.91 -10.11 -4.69
N LEU A 139 5.17 -10.80 -3.83
CA LEU A 139 5.42 -12.21 -3.48
C LEU A 139 4.98 -13.17 -4.59
N ARG A 140 3.77 -13.00 -5.13
CA ARG A 140 3.17 -13.90 -6.13
C ARG A 140 3.77 -13.69 -7.52
N ASP A 141 3.80 -12.44 -8.00
CA ASP A 141 4.06 -12.14 -9.40
C ASP A 141 5.53 -11.74 -9.66
N SER A 142 6.13 -10.94 -8.76
CA SER A 142 7.47 -10.41 -8.97
C SER A 142 8.57 -11.40 -8.58
N VAL A 143 8.52 -11.94 -7.35
CA VAL A 143 9.55 -12.89 -6.90
C VAL A 143 9.09 -14.35 -7.00
N ARG A 144 7.79 -14.62 -7.12
CA ARG A 144 7.22 -15.97 -7.22
C ARG A 144 7.73 -16.84 -6.08
N LEU A 145 7.33 -16.44 -4.86
CA LEU A 145 7.74 -17.12 -3.64
C LEU A 145 7.33 -18.60 -3.67
N GLU A 146 8.26 -19.49 -3.38
CA GLU A 146 8.03 -20.91 -3.26
C GLU A 146 8.04 -21.35 -1.78
N LYS A 147 7.27 -22.37 -1.46
CA LYS A 147 7.21 -22.93 -0.09
C LYS A 147 8.60 -23.38 0.38
N GLY A 148 8.95 -23.03 1.61
CA GLY A 148 10.22 -23.36 2.25
C GLY A 148 11.37 -22.37 1.96
N GLU A 149 11.16 -21.36 1.10
CA GLU A 149 12.16 -20.35 0.85
C GLU A 149 12.33 -19.40 2.05
N ARG A 150 13.55 -18.94 2.26
CA ARG A 150 13.91 -17.95 3.29
C ARG A 150 13.66 -16.54 2.75
N VAL A 151 12.78 -15.82 3.42
CA VAL A 151 12.33 -14.48 3.02
C VAL A 151 12.84 -13.45 4.02
N LEU A 152 13.51 -12.41 3.55
CA LEU A 152 13.77 -11.20 4.33
C LEU A 152 12.77 -10.12 3.95
N VAL A 153 12.02 -9.60 4.93
CA VAL A 153 11.14 -8.44 4.74
C VAL A 153 11.79 -7.23 5.42
N ARG A 154 12.21 -6.25 4.64
CA ARG A 154 12.77 -4.98 5.11
C ARG A 154 11.65 -3.94 5.26
N GLY A 155 11.69 -3.19 6.38
CA GLY A 155 10.60 -2.29 6.75
C GLY A 155 9.34 -3.06 7.15
N ALA A 156 9.54 -4.20 7.80
CA ALA A 156 8.49 -5.18 8.13
C ALA A 156 7.35 -4.62 8.98
N ALA A 157 7.58 -3.56 9.75
CA ALA A 157 6.55 -2.93 10.59
C ALA A 157 5.60 -1.98 9.81
N GLY A 158 5.97 -1.51 8.60
CA GLY A 158 5.11 -0.63 7.80
C GLY A 158 3.92 -1.38 7.16
N GLY A 159 2.99 -0.64 6.55
CA GLY A 159 1.76 -1.22 5.99
C GLY A 159 1.99 -2.29 4.91
N VAL A 160 2.96 -2.10 4.00
CA VAL A 160 3.36 -3.14 3.03
C VAL A 160 4.12 -4.27 3.73
N GLY A 161 4.99 -3.92 4.70
CA GLY A 161 5.83 -4.88 5.42
C GLY A 161 5.02 -5.87 6.25
N THR A 162 4.03 -5.39 7.02
CA THR A 162 3.14 -6.25 7.83
C THR A 162 2.32 -7.21 6.97
N ALA A 163 1.85 -6.75 5.80
CA ALA A 163 1.17 -7.60 4.84
C ALA A 163 2.13 -8.63 4.20
N ALA A 164 3.36 -8.21 3.84
CA ALA A 164 4.35 -9.11 3.26
C ALA A 164 4.77 -10.22 4.23
N VAL A 165 4.92 -9.92 5.52
CA VAL A 165 5.21 -10.92 6.56
C VAL A 165 4.11 -11.98 6.59
N GLN A 166 2.85 -11.55 6.70
CA GLN A 166 1.70 -12.45 6.81
C GLN A 166 1.52 -13.30 5.55
N LEU A 167 1.52 -12.67 4.38
CA LEU A 167 1.34 -13.38 3.11
C LEU A 167 2.50 -14.34 2.81
N ALA A 168 3.76 -13.94 3.09
CA ALA A 168 4.90 -14.84 2.91
C ALA A 168 4.81 -16.06 3.83
N CYS A 169 4.39 -15.88 5.09
CA CYS A 169 4.14 -16.97 6.02
C CYS A 169 3.01 -17.89 5.49
N ALA A 170 1.88 -17.32 5.05
CA ALA A 170 0.75 -18.08 4.49
C ALA A 170 1.13 -18.87 3.23
N MET A 171 2.07 -18.36 2.43
CA MET A 171 2.64 -19.06 1.26
C MET A 171 3.69 -20.12 1.67
N GLY A 172 3.98 -20.29 2.96
CA GLY A 172 4.91 -21.30 3.49
C GLY A 172 6.37 -20.89 3.43
N GLY A 173 6.69 -19.61 3.33
CA GLY A 173 8.05 -19.07 3.44
C GLY A 173 8.52 -19.00 4.89
N HIS A 174 9.85 -19.09 5.10
CA HIS A 174 10.50 -18.82 6.38
C HIS A 174 10.84 -17.33 6.49
N VAL A 175 10.08 -16.60 7.31
CA VAL A 175 10.09 -15.14 7.31
C VAL A 175 11.02 -14.55 8.37
N THR A 176 12.03 -13.81 7.95
CA THR A 176 12.80 -12.91 8.80
C THR A 176 12.33 -11.48 8.57
N ALA A 177 11.84 -10.83 9.62
CA ALA A 177 11.41 -9.44 9.61
C ALA A 177 12.54 -8.51 10.08
N LEU A 178 12.87 -7.49 9.29
CA LEU A 178 13.83 -6.46 9.69
C LEU A 178 13.06 -5.20 10.13
N ALA A 179 13.04 -4.94 11.45
CA ALA A 179 12.27 -3.87 12.08
C ALA A 179 12.90 -3.46 13.41
N ARG A 180 12.39 -2.42 14.08
CA ARG A 180 12.76 -2.06 15.45
C ARG A 180 12.35 -3.15 16.43
N HIS A 181 13.16 -3.39 17.45
CA HIS A 181 12.93 -4.42 18.48
C HIS A 181 11.55 -4.28 19.16
N ARG A 182 11.07 -3.05 19.37
CA ARG A 182 9.74 -2.81 19.97
C ARG A 182 8.57 -3.45 19.21
N HIS A 183 8.74 -3.78 17.92
CA HIS A 183 7.73 -4.42 17.09
C HIS A 183 7.91 -5.95 17.00
N ALA A 184 8.94 -6.51 17.68
CA ALA A 184 9.32 -7.91 17.53
C ALA A 184 8.16 -8.87 17.87
N LYS A 185 7.55 -8.68 19.04
CA LYS A 185 6.43 -9.52 19.48
C LYS A 185 5.26 -9.49 18.49
N ALA A 186 4.85 -8.31 18.08
CA ALA A 186 3.73 -8.16 17.15
C ALA A 186 4.05 -8.77 15.76
N LEU A 187 5.28 -8.62 15.25
CA LEU A 187 5.68 -9.24 13.98
C LEU A 187 5.75 -10.76 14.07
N GLN A 188 6.14 -11.34 15.21
CA GLN A 188 6.07 -12.78 15.46
C GLN A 188 4.62 -13.27 15.49
N GLU A 189 3.71 -12.52 16.14
CA GLU A 189 2.27 -12.81 16.13
C GLU A 189 1.64 -12.69 14.72
N LEU A 190 2.27 -11.95 13.81
CA LEU A 190 1.91 -11.87 12.39
C LEU A 190 2.56 -12.97 11.54
N GLY A 191 3.38 -13.86 12.14
CA GLY A 191 3.97 -15.01 11.46
C GLY A 191 5.45 -14.88 11.10
N ALA A 192 6.17 -13.87 11.59
CA ALA A 192 7.62 -13.83 11.41
C ALA A 192 8.31 -14.89 12.29
N ASP A 193 9.11 -15.78 11.69
CA ASP A 193 9.92 -16.77 12.42
C ASP A 193 11.03 -16.09 13.22
N LYS A 194 11.58 -14.99 12.67
CA LYS A 194 12.67 -14.23 13.28
C LYS A 194 12.44 -12.73 13.07
N VAL A 195 12.75 -11.94 14.09
CA VAL A 195 12.84 -10.48 13.98
C VAL A 195 14.26 -10.03 14.30
N ILE A 196 14.82 -9.19 13.44
CA ILE A 196 16.14 -8.58 13.56
C ILE A 196 15.97 -7.09 13.72
N ASP A 197 16.63 -6.49 14.71
CA ASP A 197 16.67 -5.03 14.84
C ASP A 197 17.74 -4.45 13.90
N TYR A 198 17.30 -3.59 12.99
CA TYR A 198 18.20 -2.94 12.02
C TYR A 198 19.10 -1.86 12.65
N VAL A 199 18.89 -1.50 13.93
CA VAL A 199 19.73 -0.52 14.63
C VAL A 199 21.02 -1.16 15.08
N ASP A 200 20.95 -2.41 15.53
CA ASP A 200 22.05 -3.15 16.14
C ASP A 200 22.66 -4.21 15.20
N THR A 201 22.17 -4.29 13.95
CA THR A 201 22.56 -5.36 13.02
C THR A 201 22.88 -4.78 11.65
N THR A 202 24.09 -5.05 11.14
CA THR A 202 24.46 -4.68 9.78
C THR A 202 23.83 -5.61 8.74
N PRO A 203 23.69 -5.20 7.46
CA PRO A 203 23.17 -6.09 6.42
C PRO A 203 23.92 -7.42 6.33
N GLU A 204 25.24 -7.42 6.56
CA GLU A 204 26.13 -8.61 6.50
C GLU A 204 25.77 -9.64 7.56
N GLU A 205 25.29 -9.22 8.71
CA GLU A 205 24.97 -10.06 9.87
C GLU A 205 23.54 -10.65 9.78
N THR A 206 22.72 -10.16 8.85
CA THR A 206 21.31 -10.63 8.75
C THR A 206 21.19 -12.07 8.25
N GLY A 207 22.20 -12.60 7.54
CA GLY A 207 22.19 -13.95 6.96
C GLY A 207 22.06 -13.96 5.45
N SER A 208 21.57 -15.08 4.90
CA SER A 208 21.35 -15.26 3.45
C SER A 208 19.93 -15.69 3.15
N TYR A 209 19.34 -15.17 2.07
CA TYR A 209 17.94 -15.31 1.74
C TYR A 209 17.72 -15.73 0.29
N ASP A 210 16.63 -16.45 0.06
CA ASP A 210 16.19 -16.83 -1.28
C ASP A 210 15.35 -15.71 -1.89
N VAL A 211 14.67 -14.94 -1.02
CA VAL A 211 13.84 -13.79 -1.41
C VAL A 211 14.10 -12.60 -0.48
N VAL A 212 14.23 -11.40 -1.04
CA VAL A 212 14.24 -10.14 -0.29
C VAL A 212 13.12 -9.24 -0.79
N ILE A 213 12.21 -8.87 0.13
CA ILE A 213 11.17 -7.86 -0.08
C ILE A 213 11.62 -6.58 0.61
N ASP A 214 11.86 -5.54 -0.17
CA ASP A 214 12.35 -4.26 0.35
C ASP A 214 11.28 -3.18 0.23
N THR A 215 10.92 -2.57 1.36
CA THR A 215 9.98 -1.45 1.43
C THR A 215 10.65 -0.14 1.87
N VAL A 216 11.99 -0.12 1.93
CA VAL A 216 12.78 1.00 2.47
C VAL A 216 13.52 1.78 1.38
N GLY A 217 14.11 1.10 0.41
CA GLY A 217 14.78 1.71 -0.74
C GLY A 217 16.21 2.21 -0.49
N SER A 218 16.79 1.97 0.69
CA SER A 218 18.19 2.25 1.01
C SER A 218 19.03 0.97 1.00
N GLU A 219 20.36 1.09 0.85
CA GLU A 219 21.32 -0.02 0.97
C GLU A 219 20.98 -1.25 0.11
N LEU A 220 20.30 -1.07 -1.01
CA LEU A 220 19.79 -2.16 -1.84
C LEU A 220 20.87 -3.13 -2.28
N ASN A 221 22.09 -2.63 -2.61
CA ASN A 221 23.20 -3.49 -3.01
C ASN A 221 23.74 -4.36 -1.88
N CYS A 222 23.73 -3.85 -0.62
CA CYS A 222 24.13 -4.62 0.56
C CYS A 222 23.17 -5.80 0.76
N PHE A 223 21.85 -5.56 0.71
CA PHE A 223 20.88 -6.64 0.86
C PHE A 223 20.79 -7.56 -0.37
N ARG A 224 21.05 -7.05 -1.58
CA ARG A 224 21.19 -7.88 -2.78
C ARG A 224 22.36 -8.88 -2.63
N SER A 225 23.45 -8.49 -1.96
CA SER A 225 24.58 -9.39 -1.70
C SER A 225 24.22 -10.55 -0.77
N ARG A 226 23.12 -10.42 0.01
CA ARG A 226 22.59 -11.48 0.89
C ARG A 226 21.75 -12.51 0.17
N LEU A 227 21.48 -12.33 -1.12
CA LEU A 227 20.77 -13.34 -1.89
C LEU A 227 21.61 -14.60 -2.12
N THR A 228 20.99 -15.75 -1.95
CA THR A 228 21.55 -17.05 -2.36
C THR A 228 21.75 -17.13 -3.87
N LYS A 229 22.36 -18.21 -4.35
CA LYS A 229 22.46 -18.48 -5.79
C LYS A 229 21.04 -18.69 -6.35
N GLY A 230 20.63 -17.83 -7.29
CA GLY A 230 19.26 -17.84 -7.83
C GLY A 230 18.23 -17.01 -7.03
N GLY A 231 18.64 -16.47 -5.88
CA GLY A 231 17.76 -15.63 -5.05
C GLY A 231 17.25 -14.38 -5.79
N ARG A 232 16.11 -13.87 -5.38
CA ARG A 232 15.37 -12.77 -6.01
C ARG A 232 15.11 -11.64 -5.02
N MET A 233 15.20 -10.42 -5.52
CA MET A 233 14.91 -9.21 -4.73
C MET A 233 13.93 -8.32 -5.47
N VAL A 234 12.98 -7.76 -4.73
CA VAL A 234 12.09 -6.71 -5.20
C VAL A 234 12.09 -5.55 -4.22
N THR A 235 12.12 -4.33 -4.75
CA THR A 235 11.89 -3.11 -3.96
C THR A 235 10.65 -2.39 -4.46
N VAL A 236 9.84 -1.91 -3.52
CA VAL A 236 8.65 -1.08 -3.78
C VAL A 236 8.88 0.38 -3.42
N ALA A 237 10.03 0.69 -2.82
CA ALA A 237 10.43 2.05 -2.49
C ALA A 237 11.29 2.64 -3.61
N LEU A 238 10.83 3.74 -4.22
CA LEU A 238 11.53 4.42 -5.29
C LEU A 238 12.16 5.73 -4.75
N SER A 239 13.45 5.70 -4.54
CA SER A 239 14.29 6.87 -4.29
C SER A 239 15.30 7.04 -5.44
N GLY A 240 15.96 8.19 -5.54
CA GLY A 240 17.02 8.38 -6.54
C GLY A 240 18.13 7.33 -6.43
N GLY A 241 18.51 6.97 -5.19
CA GLY A 241 19.48 5.90 -4.93
C GLY A 241 18.96 4.51 -5.31
N ALA A 242 17.67 4.24 -5.08
CA ALA A 242 17.03 2.99 -5.48
C ALA A 242 17.01 2.82 -7.00
N ILE A 243 16.66 3.88 -7.74
CA ILE A 243 16.64 3.87 -9.22
C ILE A 243 18.03 3.53 -9.76
N ALA A 244 19.10 4.18 -9.23
CA ALA A 244 20.48 3.90 -9.64
C ALA A 244 20.89 2.45 -9.32
N ALA A 245 20.54 1.92 -8.15
CA ALA A 245 20.82 0.54 -7.76
C ALA A 245 20.07 -0.48 -8.65
N ILE A 246 18.80 -0.21 -8.98
CA ILE A 246 17.98 -1.03 -9.89
C ILE A 246 18.66 -1.10 -11.25
N ALA A 247 19.02 0.07 -11.84
CA ALA A 247 19.68 0.14 -13.14
C ALA A 247 21.03 -0.61 -13.13
N ALA A 248 21.87 -0.37 -12.13
CA ALA A 248 23.17 -1.04 -11.99
C ALA A 248 23.04 -2.57 -11.79
N SER A 249 21.92 -3.02 -11.23
CA SER A 249 21.69 -4.46 -11.00
C SER A 249 21.21 -5.23 -12.23
N SER A 250 20.81 -4.55 -13.32
CA SER A 250 20.19 -5.16 -14.50
C SER A 250 21.04 -6.25 -15.18
N VAL A 251 22.35 -6.16 -15.05
CA VAL A 251 23.32 -7.14 -15.61
C VAL A 251 23.53 -8.39 -14.72
N HIS A 252 22.86 -8.48 -13.57
CA HIS A 252 23.11 -9.54 -12.58
C HIS A 252 22.11 -10.72 -12.66
N GLY A 253 21.41 -10.90 -13.77
CA GLY A 253 20.51 -12.03 -14.01
C GLY A 253 19.40 -12.14 -12.95
N ALA A 254 19.26 -13.32 -12.31
CA ALA A 254 18.24 -13.58 -11.30
C ALA A 254 18.38 -12.64 -10.08
N ARG A 255 19.60 -12.26 -9.72
CA ARG A 255 19.90 -11.36 -8.58
C ARG A 255 19.73 -9.89 -8.90
N ARG A 256 19.11 -9.52 -10.03
CA ARG A 256 18.74 -8.14 -10.32
C ARG A 256 17.67 -7.67 -9.32
N ILE A 257 17.72 -6.40 -8.97
CA ILE A 257 16.70 -5.76 -8.15
C ILE A 257 15.49 -5.49 -9.06
N ARG A 258 14.36 -6.12 -8.74
CA ARG A 258 13.09 -5.91 -9.43
C ARG A 258 12.35 -4.75 -8.80
N THR A 259 11.52 -4.09 -9.58
CA THR A 259 10.52 -3.12 -9.11
C THR A 259 9.29 -3.21 -10.00
N PHE A 260 8.16 -2.76 -9.49
CA PHE A 260 6.91 -2.71 -10.23
C PHE A 260 6.07 -1.52 -9.73
N SER A 261 5.06 -1.15 -10.50
CA SER A 261 4.02 -0.23 -10.03
C SER A 261 2.86 -1.06 -9.50
N ALA A 262 2.57 -0.95 -8.22
CA ALA A 262 1.38 -1.56 -7.65
C ALA A 262 0.15 -0.81 -8.16
N ASN A 263 -0.55 -1.42 -9.11
CA ASN A 263 -1.76 -0.92 -9.70
C ASN A 263 -2.75 -2.09 -9.80
N PRO A 264 -3.31 -2.53 -8.65
CA PRO A 264 -4.16 -3.70 -8.60
C PRO A 264 -5.43 -3.49 -9.41
N GLU A 265 -5.81 -4.49 -10.17
CA GLU A 265 -7.12 -4.67 -10.76
C GLU A 265 -7.99 -5.53 -9.85
N ALA A 266 -9.26 -5.69 -10.20
CA ALA A 266 -10.23 -6.39 -9.37
C ALA A 266 -9.85 -7.84 -9.01
N ASP A 267 -9.08 -8.53 -9.86
CA ASP A 267 -8.58 -9.89 -9.61
C ASP A 267 -7.58 -9.95 -8.45
N VAL A 268 -6.65 -8.99 -8.39
CA VAL A 268 -5.70 -8.87 -7.28
C VAL A 268 -6.42 -8.54 -5.97
N LEU A 269 -7.41 -7.63 -6.03
CA LEU A 269 -8.20 -7.26 -4.85
C LEU A 269 -9.06 -8.44 -4.36
N ARG A 270 -9.66 -9.23 -5.26
CA ARG A 270 -10.38 -10.46 -4.90
C ARG A 270 -9.46 -11.49 -4.24
N ALA A 271 -8.30 -11.75 -4.84
CA ALA A 271 -7.32 -12.66 -4.24
C ALA A 271 -6.86 -12.18 -2.85
N LEU A 272 -6.74 -10.88 -2.66
CA LEU A 272 -6.43 -10.30 -1.36
C LEU A 272 -7.57 -10.51 -0.35
N ALA A 273 -8.83 -10.35 -0.79
CA ALA A 273 -10.01 -10.61 0.03
C ALA A 273 -10.08 -12.07 0.50
N ASP A 274 -9.70 -13.03 -0.36
CA ASP A 274 -9.61 -14.44 0.01
C ASP A 274 -8.59 -14.68 1.15
N HIS A 275 -7.44 -14.01 1.11
CA HIS A 275 -6.46 -14.08 2.20
C HIS A 275 -6.99 -13.47 3.51
N VAL A 276 -7.78 -12.40 3.44
CA VAL A 276 -8.44 -11.81 4.63
C VAL A 276 -9.49 -12.77 5.17
N SER A 277 -10.37 -13.27 4.31
CA SER A 277 -11.47 -14.18 4.70
C SER A 277 -10.96 -15.50 5.29
N SER A 278 -9.81 -15.99 4.83
CA SER A 278 -9.15 -17.18 5.41
C SER A 278 -8.40 -16.90 6.71
N GLY A 279 -8.29 -15.65 7.15
CA GLY A 279 -7.49 -15.24 8.31
C GLY A 279 -5.98 -15.22 8.06
N ALA A 280 -5.53 -15.47 6.83
CA ALA A 280 -4.12 -15.42 6.44
C ALA A 280 -3.56 -13.99 6.38
N LEU A 281 -4.42 -13.00 6.23
CA LEU A 281 -4.08 -11.59 6.27
C LEU A 281 -5.06 -10.84 7.17
N ARG A 282 -4.54 -10.16 8.18
CA ARG A 282 -5.31 -9.32 9.10
C ARG A 282 -4.83 -7.87 9.07
N PRO A 283 -5.72 -6.89 9.25
CA PRO A 283 -5.36 -5.48 9.27
C PRO A 283 -4.45 -5.16 10.46
N VAL A 284 -3.55 -4.18 10.25
CA VAL A 284 -2.73 -3.59 11.30
C VAL A 284 -2.86 -2.08 11.19
N VAL A 285 -3.64 -1.49 12.09
CA VAL A 285 -3.95 -0.05 12.11
C VAL A 285 -3.29 0.58 13.32
N GLU A 286 -2.42 1.57 13.10
CA GLU A 286 -1.74 2.33 14.14
C GLU A 286 -2.59 3.48 14.67
N GLY A 287 -3.37 4.12 13.80
CA GLY A 287 -4.22 5.23 14.20
C GLY A 287 -5.28 5.56 13.16
N VAL A 288 -6.42 6.06 13.66
CA VAL A 288 -7.56 6.49 12.85
C VAL A 288 -7.77 7.99 13.08
N TYR A 289 -7.97 8.72 11.99
CA TYR A 289 -8.12 10.18 11.99
C TYR A 289 -9.40 10.55 11.23
N PRO A 290 -10.20 11.50 11.70
CA PRO A 290 -11.32 12.00 10.90
C PRO A 290 -10.80 12.72 9.63
N LEU A 291 -11.61 12.79 8.59
CA LEU A 291 -11.25 13.47 7.33
C LEU A 291 -10.75 14.91 7.58
N ALA A 292 -11.37 15.61 8.53
CA ALA A 292 -10.96 16.97 8.91
C ALA A 292 -9.50 17.06 9.41
N ASP A 293 -8.96 15.96 9.94
CA ASP A 293 -7.61 15.86 10.50
C ASP A 293 -6.63 15.12 9.58
N VAL A 294 -6.90 15.03 8.29
CA VAL A 294 -6.05 14.33 7.31
C VAL A 294 -4.58 14.80 7.37
N ALA A 295 -4.33 16.07 7.65
CA ALA A 295 -2.98 16.61 7.84
C ALA A 295 -2.25 15.95 9.04
N SER A 296 -2.96 15.66 10.12
CA SER A 296 -2.41 14.96 11.28
C SER A 296 -2.07 13.51 10.98
N ALA A 297 -2.88 12.83 10.16
CA ALA A 297 -2.57 11.47 9.67
C ALA A 297 -1.27 11.45 8.84
N HIS A 298 -1.09 12.43 7.94
CA HIS A 298 0.15 12.58 7.16
C HIS A 298 1.37 12.89 8.05
N ARG A 299 1.23 13.78 9.05
CA ARG A 299 2.31 14.06 10.02
C ARG A 299 2.68 12.81 10.81
N ALA A 300 1.68 12.01 11.21
CA ALA A 300 1.91 10.76 11.93
C ALA A 300 2.69 9.75 11.06
N PHE A 301 2.32 9.61 9.79
CA PHE A 301 3.05 8.77 8.84
C PHE A 301 4.51 9.22 8.66
N GLU A 302 4.76 10.53 8.50
CA GLU A 302 6.11 11.08 8.28
C GLU A 302 7.02 11.00 9.51
N ARG A 303 6.48 10.99 10.73
CA ARG A 303 7.26 10.73 11.94
C ARG A 303 7.93 9.35 11.93
N GLY A 304 7.40 8.43 11.14
CA GLY A 304 7.91 7.07 11.04
C GLY A 304 7.76 6.25 12.32
N GLY A 305 8.33 5.06 12.32
CA GLY A 305 8.27 4.15 13.45
C GLY A 305 6.90 3.53 13.72
N VAL A 306 6.00 3.64 12.77
CA VAL A 306 4.63 3.08 12.78
C VAL A 306 4.64 1.57 12.69
N MET A 307 3.59 0.95 13.25
CA MET A 307 3.25 -0.44 12.99
C MET A 307 1.95 -0.50 12.17
N GLY A 308 2.05 -0.84 10.89
CA GLY A 308 0.89 -0.91 10.00
C GLY A 308 0.55 0.43 9.35
N LYS A 309 -0.70 0.89 9.49
CA LYS A 309 -1.27 1.99 8.71
C LYS A 309 -1.92 3.07 9.58
N HIS A 310 -1.86 4.30 9.07
CA HIS A 310 -2.75 5.39 9.48
C HIS A 310 -3.93 5.45 8.51
N VAL A 311 -5.14 5.49 9.06
CA VAL A 311 -6.39 5.50 8.28
C VAL A 311 -7.15 6.78 8.52
N VAL A 312 -7.74 7.32 7.47
CA VAL A 312 -8.64 8.46 7.50
C VAL A 312 -10.08 7.94 7.44
N ALA A 313 -10.84 8.10 8.51
CA ALA A 313 -12.28 7.87 8.52
C ALA A 313 -12.96 9.05 7.84
N VAL A 314 -13.73 8.78 6.78
CA VAL A 314 -14.36 9.80 5.93
C VAL A 314 -15.79 10.06 6.40
N SER A 315 -16.56 8.99 6.61
CA SER A 315 -17.89 9.05 7.25
C SER A 315 -17.76 8.66 8.71
N GLY A 316 -18.20 9.51 9.60
CA GLY A 316 -18.32 9.28 11.04
C GLY A 316 -19.72 9.67 11.49
#